data_8f171509972c4c94f6c0c195936fac1f
#
_entry.id   8f171509972c4c94f6c0c195936fac1f
#
_cell.length_a   1.000
_cell.length_b   1.000
_cell.length_c   1.000
_cell.angle_alpha   90.00
_cell.angle_beta   90.00
_cell.angle_gamma   90.00
#
_symmetry.space_group_name_H-M   'P 1'
#
loop_
_entity.id
_entity.type
_entity.pdbx_description
1 polymer ?
#
loop_
_entity_poly.entity_id
_entity_poly.type
_entity_poly.pdbx_seq_one_letter_code
_entity_poly.pdbx_strand_id
1 'polypeptide(L)'
;MTLPETLQPLHGLFMISAFILGTALGSFCNVCACRWPAGESVVAPRSRCPKCLNSIAWYDNIPLISWLVLGAKCRHCKTPISAQYPLVEGLTGLLFLAVYWRFGLVIATPVYMLFCAALVIVTAQDLADWTIPNEITFPGIPLGIALALVGMAWGAGSGLRVTDVFDAIAGAALGGGILFALDRVTVFVLKKPGMGFGDVKLLAMIGAFLGWQGTLGTLVIASMVGSIVGIALILYFRYLGVPEATDAPTDNPEQTEDAENQQDAPPSDEEITLEGHYLPFGPYLALGAIIYLFIGPEIIESYFSIIDMPSEHIILVE
;
A
#
# COMPACT_ATOMS: atom_id res chain seq x y z
N MET A 1 16.51 13.72 -14.05
CA MET A 1 17.89 13.30 -14.43
C MET A 1 17.86 12.78 -15.86
N THR A 2 18.68 13.34 -16.74
CA THR A 2 18.81 12.88 -18.13
C THR A 2 19.76 11.68 -18.16
N LEU A 3 19.37 10.63 -18.89
CA LEU A 3 20.27 9.51 -19.18
C LEU A 3 21.54 10.01 -19.88
N PRO A 4 22.70 9.37 -19.67
CA PRO A 4 23.88 9.60 -20.48
C PRO A 4 23.51 9.53 -21.97
N GLU A 5 24.04 10.41 -22.79
CA GLU A 5 23.73 10.51 -24.24
C GLU A 5 23.84 9.15 -24.94
N THR A 6 24.81 8.33 -24.53
CA THR A 6 25.01 6.97 -25.05
C THR A 6 23.85 6.01 -24.77
N LEU A 7 23.06 6.25 -23.73
CA LEU A 7 21.94 5.39 -23.31
C LEU A 7 20.57 5.95 -23.69
N GLN A 8 20.51 7.20 -24.17
CA GLN A 8 19.25 7.82 -24.61
C GLN A 8 18.47 6.98 -25.64
N PRO A 9 19.10 6.38 -26.67
CA PRO A 9 18.34 5.53 -27.61
C PRO A 9 17.73 4.27 -26.98
N LEU A 10 18.24 3.85 -25.82
CA LEU A 10 17.71 2.68 -25.09
C LEU A 10 16.63 3.03 -24.06
N HIS A 11 16.31 4.32 -23.90
CA HIS A 11 15.35 4.77 -22.88
C HIS A 11 14.00 4.06 -22.99
N GLY A 12 13.46 3.92 -24.22
CA GLY A 12 12.21 3.19 -24.46
C GLY A 12 12.29 1.71 -24.07
N LEU A 13 13.45 1.08 -24.33
CA LEU A 13 13.67 -0.30 -23.94
C LEU A 13 13.68 -0.47 -22.40
N PHE A 14 14.34 0.43 -21.68
CA PHE A 14 14.34 0.40 -20.21
C PHE A 14 12.95 0.65 -19.62
N MET A 15 12.15 1.56 -20.21
CA MET A 15 10.75 1.77 -19.79
C MET A 15 9.91 0.51 -19.95
N ILE A 16 9.98 -0.15 -21.12
CA ILE A 16 9.27 -1.40 -21.39
C ILE A 16 9.74 -2.50 -20.43
N SER A 17 11.05 -2.60 -20.21
CA SER A 17 11.62 -3.59 -19.29
C SER A 17 11.17 -3.37 -17.85
N ALA A 18 11.10 -2.12 -17.39
CA ALA A 18 10.59 -1.76 -16.08
C ALA A 18 9.12 -2.19 -15.91
N PHE A 19 8.28 -1.90 -16.92
CA PHE A 19 6.88 -2.32 -16.91
C PHE A 19 6.73 -3.84 -16.85
N ILE A 20 7.45 -4.59 -17.71
CA ILE A 20 7.41 -6.06 -17.74
C ILE A 20 7.88 -6.63 -16.39
N LEU A 21 8.98 -6.11 -15.84
CA LEU A 21 9.48 -6.54 -14.54
C LEU A 21 8.46 -6.26 -13.43
N GLY A 22 7.82 -5.09 -13.48
CA GLY A 22 6.79 -4.70 -12.53
C GLY A 22 5.56 -5.60 -12.60
N THR A 23 5.06 -5.95 -13.80
CA THR A 23 3.94 -6.89 -13.94
C THR A 23 4.30 -8.29 -13.43
N ALA A 24 5.52 -8.76 -13.69
CA ALA A 24 5.99 -10.07 -13.20
C ALA A 24 6.09 -10.09 -11.67
N LEU A 25 6.62 -9.02 -11.05
CA LEU A 25 6.63 -8.88 -9.59
C LEU A 25 5.21 -8.69 -9.03
N GLY A 26 4.32 -7.98 -9.74
CA GLY A 26 2.90 -7.86 -9.37
C GLY A 26 2.18 -9.19 -9.28
N SER A 27 2.48 -10.12 -10.20
CA SER A 27 1.98 -11.50 -10.11
C SER A 27 2.47 -12.21 -8.85
N PHE A 28 3.73 -11.98 -8.44
CA PHE A 28 4.26 -12.49 -7.17
C PHE A 28 3.65 -11.77 -5.96
N CYS A 29 3.36 -10.46 -6.05
CA CYS A 29 2.66 -9.71 -5.00
C CYS A 29 1.30 -10.34 -4.67
N ASN A 30 0.54 -10.78 -5.68
CA ASN A 30 -0.71 -11.52 -5.47
C ASN A 30 -0.50 -12.82 -4.69
N VAL A 31 0.59 -13.56 -4.97
CA VAL A 31 0.91 -14.79 -4.22
C VAL A 31 1.21 -14.46 -2.75
N CYS A 32 1.99 -13.41 -2.48
CA CYS A 32 2.30 -12.98 -1.12
C CYS A 32 1.04 -12.57 -0.37
N ALA A 33 0.20 -11.71 -0.96
CA ALA A 33 -1.02 -11.22 -0.35
C ALA A 33 -2.02 -12.35 0.00
N CYS A 34 -2.08 -13.41 -0.82
CA CYS A 34 -2.98 -14.54 -0.55
C CYS A 34 -2.39 -15.57 0.44
N ARG A 35 -1.07 -15.79 0.44
CA ARG A 35 -0.47 -16.90 1.20
C ARG A 35 0.00 -16.52 2.58
N TRP A 36 0.49 -15.30 2.78
CA TRP A 36 0.98 -14.87 4.10
C TRP A 36 -0.09 -14.89 5.19
N PRO A 37 -1.33 -14.41 4.96
CA PRO A 37 -2.38 -14.51 5.96
C PRO A 37 -2.72 -15.95 6.33
N ALA A 38 -2.65 -16.87 5.36
CA ALA A 38 -2.87 -18.30 5.57
C ALA A 38 -1.67 -19.04 6.21
N GLY A 39 -0.54 -18.36 6.47
CA GLY A 39 0.69 -18.99 6.94
C GLY A 39 1.34 -19.94 5.93
N GLU A 40 0.99 -19.83 4.64
CA GLU A 40 1.50 -20.69 3.59
C GLU A 40 2.82 -20.17 3.01
N SER A 41 3.67 -21.10 2.53
CA SER A 41 4.92 -20.75 1.85
C SER A 41 4.64 -20.07 0.49
N VAL A 42 5.30 -18.93 0.24
CA VAL A 42 5.24 -18.24 -1.05
C VAL A 42 6.06 -18.91 -2.15
N VAL A 43 6.98 -19.84 -1.78
CA VAL A 43 7.88 -20.52 -2.71
C VAL A 43 7.28 -21.82 -3.22
N ALA A 44 6.61 -22.59 -2.36
CA ALA A 44 6.04 -23.89 -2.68
C ALA A 44 4.69 -24.11 -2.00
N PRO A 45 3.75 -24.81 -2.62
CA PRO A 45 3.77 -25.36 -3.97
C PRO A 45 3.62 -24.31 -5.08
N ARG A 46 3.76 -24.70 -6.37
CA ARG A 46 3.50 -23.82 -7.52
C ARG A 46 2.04 -23.32 -7.52
N SER A 47 1.79 -22.24 -8.26
CA SER A 47 0.45 -21.68 -8.41
C SER A 47 -0.54 -22.74 -8.94
N ARG A 48 -1.69 -22.82 -8.27
CA ARG A 48 -2.76 -23.78 -8.57
C ARG A 48 -4.12 -23.10 -8.54
N CYS A 49 -5.06 -23.61 -9.29
CA CYS A 49 -6.43 -23.13 -9.22
C CYS A 49 -7.03 -23.48 -7.84
N PRO A 50 -7.60 -22.53 -7.10
CA PRO A 50 -8.14 -22.81 -5.76
C PRO A 50 -9.32 -23.77 -5.79
N LYS A 51 -10.07 -23.87 -6.90
CA LYS A 51 -11.26 -24.71 -7.01
C LYS A 51 -10.96 -26.12 -7.50
N CYS A 52 -10.14 -26.31 -8.56
CA CYS A 52 -9.87 -27.65 -9.11
C CYS A 52 -8.50 -28.19 -8.71
N LEU A 53 -7.68 -27.44 -7.99
CA LEU A 53 -6.33 -27.76 -7.51
C LEU A 53 -5.31 -28.11 -8.60
N ASN A 54 -5.69 -28.01 -9.89
CA ASN A 54 -4.76 -28.21 -11.00
C ASN A 54 -3.68 -27.12 -10.99
N SER A 55 -2.43 -27.52 -11.19
CA SER A 55 -1.30 -26.58 -11.31
C SER A 55 -1.44 -25.72 -12.55
N ILE A 56 -1.13 -24.44 -12.41
CA ILE A 56 -1.15 -23.46 -13.51
C ILE A 56 0.14 -23.63 -14.31
N ALA A 57 -0.01 -23.82 -15.64
CA ALA A 57 1.13 -23.89 -16.54
C ALA A 57 1.83 -22.51 -16.61
N TRP A 58 3.14 -22.49 -16.86
CA TRP A 58 3.91 -21.25 -16.88
C TRP A 58 3.39 -20.22 -17.89
N TYR A 59 2.88 -20.67 -19.05
CA TYR A 59 2.29 -19.80 -20.08
C TYR A 59 0.90 -19.27 -19.70
N ASP A 60 0.21 -19.92 -18.75
CA ASP A 60 -1.05 -19.43 -18.17
C ASP A 60 -0.82 -18.50 -16.97
N ASN A 61 0.44 -18.25 -16.63
CA ASN A 61 0.85 -17.36 -15.55
C ASN A 61 1.61 -16.12 -16.07
N ILE A 62 1.50 -15.82 -17.37
CA ILE A 62 2.07 -14.59 -17.96
C ILE A 62 1.18 -13.42 -17.52
N PRO A 63 1.71 -12.43 -16.76
CA PRO A 63 0.91 -11.38 -16.21
C PRO A 63 0.10 -10.63 -17.26
N LEU A 64 -1.11 -10.22 -16.92
CA LEU A 64 -2.09 -9.51 -17.73
C LEU A 64 -2.55 -10.34 -18.96
N ILE A 65 -1.60 -10.88 -19.75
CA ILE A 65 -1.87 -11.58 -21.01
C ILE A 65 -2.69 -12.84 -20.78
N SER A 66 -2.30 -13.65 -19.79
CA SER A 66 -3.00 -14.91 -19.51
C SER A 66 -4.44 -14.70 -19.10
N TRP A 67 -4.71 -13.67 -18.29
CA TRP A 67 -6.07 -13.34 -17.87
C TRP A 67 -6.97 -12.97 -19.06
N LEU A 68 -6.44 -12.17 -20.00
CA LEU A 68 -7.15 -11.78 -21.21
C LEU A 68 -7.36 -12.99 -22.16
N VAL A 69 -6.31 -13.79 -22.43
CA VAL A 69 -6.36 -14.96 -23.34
C VAL A 69 -7.28 -16.04 -22.79
N LEU A 70 -7.31 -16.26 -21.48
CA LEU A 70 -8.19 -17.23 -20.84
C LEU A 70 -9.64 -16.71 -20.66
N GLY A 71 -9.91 -15.45 -21.00
CA GLY A 71 -11.22 -14.82 -20.81
C GLY A 71 -11.63 -14.80 -19.34
N ALA A 72 -10.68 -14.47 -18.46
CA ALA A 72 -10.87 -14.41 -17.00
C ALA A 72 -11.36 -15.73 -16.37
N LYS A 73 -11.04 -16.89 -16.95
CA LYS A 73 -11.52 -18.20 -16.47
C LYS A 73 -10.38 -19.23 -16.41
N CYS A 74 -10.45 -20.13 -15.42
CA CYS A 74 -9.53 -21.25 -15.33
C CYS A 74 -9.58 -22.12 -16.59
N ARG A 75 -8.44 -22.53 -17.14
CA ARG A 75 -8.37 -23.41 -18.32
C ARG A 75 -9.10 -24.73 -18.14
N HIS A 76 -9.03 -25.33 -16.95
CA HIS A 76 -9.58 -26.66 -16.66
C HIS A 76 -11.04 -26.61 -16.20
N CYS A 77 -11.34 -25.91 -15.12
CA CYS A 77 -12.68 -25.95 -14.50
C CYS A 77 -13.58 -24.76 -14.87
N LYS A 78 -13.08 -23.81 -15.69
CA LYS A 78 -13.81 -22.63 -16.15
C LYS A 78 -14.30 -21.69 -15.04
N THR A 79 -13.86 -21.89 -13.78
CA THR A 79 -14.14 -20.95 -12.69
C THR A 79 -13.58 -19.56 -13.01
N PRO A 80 -14.30 -18.47 -12.71
CA PRO A 80 -13.82 -17.11 -12.95
C PRO A 80 -12.56 -16.81 -12.11
N ILE A 81 -11.63 -16.06 -12.72
CA ILE A 81 -10.43 -15.55 -12.08
C ILE A 81 -10.70 -14.09 -11.69
N SER A 82 -10.50 -13.74 -10.44
CA SER A 82 -10.73 -12.39 -9.91
C SER A 82 -9.98 -11.33 -10.73
N ALA A 83 -10.63 -10.18 -10.95
CA ALA A 83 -10.01 -9.01 -11.57
C ALA A 83 -8.90 -8.38 -10.70
N GLN A 84 -8.83 -8.71 -9.42
CA GLN A 84 -7.74 -8.29 -8.52
C GLN A 84 -6.37 -8.69 -9.07
N TYR A 85 -6.23 -9.90 -9.67
CA TYR A 85 -4.96 -10.38 -10.21
C TYR A 85 -4.38 -9.44 -11.27
N PRO A 86 -5.06 -9.19 -12.40
CA PRO A 86 -4.53 -8.29 -13.42
C PRO A 86 -4.45 -6.84 -12.95
N LEU A 87 -5.29 -6.41 -12.00
CA LEU A 87 -5.22 -5.06 -11.43
C LEU A 87 -3.93 -4.86 -10.64
N VAL A 88 -3.57 -5.77 -9.75
CA VAL A 88 -2.31 -5.71 -8.98
C VAL A 88 -1.10 -5.82 -9.92
N GLU A 89 -1.14 -6.70 -10.91
CA GLU A 89 -0.07 -6.85 -11.92
C GLU A 89 0.12 -5.56 -12.72
N GLY A 90 -0.96 -4.99 -13.24
CA GLY A 90 -0.93 -3.75 -14.01
C GLY A 90 -0.49 -2.53 -13.19
N LEU A 91 -1.01 -2.40 -11.97
CA LEU A 91 -0.63 -1.33 -11.05
C LEU A 91 0.85 -1.38 -10.72
N THR A 92 1.38 -2.57 -10.39
CA THR A 92 2.80 -2.74 -10.08
C THR A 92 3.66 -2.43 -11.31
N GLY A 93 3.23 -2.86 -12.50
CA GLY A 93 3.88 -2.51 -13.77
C GLY A 93 3.95 -1.02 -14.01
N LEU A 94 2.83 -0.31 -13.82
CA LEU A 94 2.76 1.15 -13.98
C LEU A 94 3.60 1.89 -12.93
N LEU A 95 3.63 1.42 -11.69
CA LEU A 95 4.48 2.01 -10.65
C LEU A 95 5.96 1.84 -10.97
N PHE A 96 6.39 0.69 -11.47
CA PHE A 96 7.79 0.46 -11.88
C PHE A 96 8.18 1.35 -13.04
N LEU A 97 7.29 1.47 -14.04
CA LEU A 97 7.46 2.40 -15.15
C LEU A 97 7.61 3.85 -14.64
N ALA A 98 6.72 4.29 -13.74
CA ALA A 98 6.73 5.62 -13.18
C ALA A 98 7.99 5.90 -12.36
N VAL A 99 8.44 4.92 -11.53
CA VAL A 99 9.68 5.03 -10.76
C VAL A 99 10.87 5.17 -11.71
N TYR A 100 10.97 4.34 -12.75
CA TYR A 100 12.05 4.48 -13.74
C TYR A 100 11.98 5.83 -14.46
N TRP A 101 10.79 6.26 -14.86
CA TRP A 101 10.60 7.56 -15.54
C TRP A 101 11.02 8.74 -14.65
N ARG A 102 10.76 8.66 -13.34
CA ARG A 102 11.07 9.72 -12.36
C ARG A 102 12.54 9.76 -11.96
N PHE A 103 13.15 8.62 -11.73
CA PHE A 103 14.50 8.51 -11.14
C PHE A 103 15.57 8.15 -12.17
N GLY A 104 15.23 7.52 -13.30
CA GLY A 104 16.19 7.07 -14.30
C GLY A 104 17.00 5.84 -13.84
N LEU A 105 18.24 5.72 -14.29
CA LEU A 105 19.17 4.63 -13.93
C LEU A 105 20.07 5.05 -12.76
N VAL A 106 19.53 5.02 -11.55
CA VAL A 106 20.25 5.31 -10.30
C VAL A 106 19.96 4.24 -9.26
N ILE A 107 20.69 4.24 -8.15
CA ILE A 107 20.51 3.27 -7.05
C ILE A 107 19.08 3.31 -6.48
N ALA A 108 18.49 4.49 -6.41
CA ALA A 108 17.13 4.68 -5.91
C ALA A 108 16.07 3.92 -6.72
N THR A 109 16.29 3.71 -8.02
CA THR A 109 15.28 3.11 -8.91
C THR A 109 14.89 1.69 -8.49
N PRO A 110 15.80 0.71 -8.38
CA PRO A 110 15.40 -0.62 -7.90
C PRO A 110 14.91 -0.60 -6.45
N VAL A 111 15.41 0.30 -5.61
CA VAL A 111 14.97 0.44 -4.22
C VAL A 111 13.49 0.88 -4.18
N TYR A 112 13.13 1.91 -4.91
CA TYR A 112 11.74 2.40 -4.91
C TYR A 112 10.77 1.52 -5.71
N MET A 113 11.27 0.75 -6.68
CA MET A 113 10.48 -0.31 -7.32
C MET A 113 10.07 -1.37 -6.28
N LEU A 114 11.00 -1.85 -5.47
CA LEU A 114 10.71 -2.82 -4.42
C LEU A 114 9.85 -2.21 -3.29
N PHE A 115 10.09 -0.96 -2.92
CA PHE A 115 9.27 -0.24 -1.97
C PHE A 115 7.82 -0.11 -2.44
N CYS A 116 7.59 0.28 -3.70
CA CYS A 116 6.25 0.33 -4.30
C CYS A 116 5.59 -1.06 -4.34
N ALA A 117 6.34 -2.11 -4.72
CA ALA A 117 5.83 -3.49 -4.68
C ALA A 117 5.42 -3.91 -3.26
N ALA A 118 6.21 -3.57 -2.25
CA ALA A 118 5.88 -3.82 -0.85
C ALA A 118 4.58 -3.11 -0.44
N LEU A 119 4.40 -1.84 -0.82
CA LEU A 119 3.17 -1.09 -0.56
C LEU A 119 1.95 -1.67 -1.29
N VAL A 120 2.13 -2.20 -2.50
CA VAL A 120 1.05 -2.91 -3.24
C VAL A 120 0.64 -4.19 -2.51
N ILE A 121 1.60 -4.99 -1.99
CA ILE A 121 1.28 -6.19 -1.19
C ILE A 121 0.51 -5.80 0.06
N VAL A 122 1.01 -4.80 0.81
CA VAL A 122 0.33 -4.29 2.01
C VAL A 122 -1.10 -3.87 1.70
N THR A 123 -1.28 -3.09 0.63
CA THR A 123 -2.62 -2.63 0.21
C THR A 123 -3.54 -3.80 -0.15
N ALA A 124 -3.04 -4.77 -0.93
CA ALA A 124 -3.83 -5.92 -1.35
C ALA A 124 -4.24 -6.81 -0.17
N GLN A 125 -3.35 -7.01 0.80
CA GLN A 125 -3.61 -7.81 1.98
C GLN A 125 -4.52 -7.10 2.97
N ASP A 126 -4.30 -5.80 3.21
CA ASP A 126 -5.13 -5.01 4.13
C ASP A 126 -6.58 -4.87 3.64
N LEU A 127 -6.77 -4.78 2.32
CA LEU A 127 -8.11 -4.79 1.71
C LEU A 127 -8.80 -6.17 1.76
N ALA A 128 -8.04 -7.27 1.78
CA ALA A 128 -8.59 -8.62 1.79
C ALA A 128 -8.83 -9.15 3.21
N ASP A 129 -7.87 -8.97 4.10
CA ASP A 129 -7.81 -9.65 5.41
C ASP A 129 -7.66 -8.68 6.58
N TRP A 130 -7.68 -7.36 6.34
CA TRP A 130 -7.51 -6.31 7.37
C TRP A 130 -6.22 -6.45 8.19
N THR A 131 -5.20 -7.02 7.57
CA THR A 131 -3.91 -7.27 8.21
C THR A 131 -2.75 -6.71 7.40
N ILE A 132 -1.75 -6.16 8.09
CA ILE A 132 -0.52 -5.67 7.48
C ILE A 132 0.61 -6.66 7.74
N PRO A 133 1.28 -7.19 6.67
CA PRO A 133 2.26 -8.26 6.79
C PRO A 133 3.50 -7.83 7.57
N ASN A 134 3.84 -8.65 8.57
CA ASN A 134 5.06 -8.46 9.36
C ASN A 134 6.32 -8.74 8.53
N GLU A 135 6.21 -9.61 7.55
CA GLU A 135 7.25 -10.03 6.61
C GLU A 135 7.79 -8.86 5.78
N ILE A 136 7.00 -7.80 5.64
CA ILE A 136 7.39 -6.55 4.95
C ILE A 136 7.80 -5.48 5.96
N THR A 137 6.95 -5.22 6.95
CA THR A 137 7.12 -4.05 7.82
C THR A 137 8.32 -4.16 8.74
N PHE A 138 8.54 -5.33 9.37
CA PHE A 138 9.68 -5.51 10.28
C PHE A 138 11.05 -5.47 9.58
N PRO A 139 11.30 -6.20 8.48
CA PRO A 139 12.59 -6.08 7.79
C PRO A 139 12.71 -4.76 7.01
N GLY A 140 11.59 -4.15 6.62
CA GLY A 140 11.59 -2.88 5.89
C GLY A 140 12.17 -1.73 6.69
N ILE A 141 11.88 -1.63 8.00
CA ILE A 141 12.43 -0.57 8.86
C ILE A 141 13.97 -0.56 8.86
N PRO A 142 14.67 -1.63 9.26
CA PRO A 142 16.14 -1.63 9.24
C PRO A 142 16.72 -1.53 7.83
N LEU A 143 16.01 -2.03 6.81
CA LEU A 143 16.42 -1.87 5.42
C LEU A 143 16.41 -0.40 5.00
N GLY A 144 15.38 0.37 5.33
CA GLY A 144 15.30 1.80 5.04
C GLY A 144 16.44 2.57 5.71
N ILE A 145 16.73 2.27 6.98
CA ILE A 145 17.86 2.87 7.72
C ILE A 145 19.21 2.48 7.08
N ALA A 146 19.38 1.22 6.67
CA ALA A 146 20.59 0.77 5.97
C ALA A 146 20.78 1.46 4.62
N LEU A 147 19.69 1.72 3.88
CA LEU A 147 19.75 2.44 2.62
C LEU A 147 20.13 3.92 2.80
N ALA A 148 19.81 4.53 3.93
CA ALA A 148 20.29 5.87 4.26
C ALA A 148 21.82 5.92 4.38
N LEU A 149 22.48 4.85 4.87
CA LEU A 149 23.95 4.74 4.85
C LEU A 149 24.51 4.72 3.41
N VAL A 150 23.82 4.04 2.50
CA VAL A 150 24.15 4.06 1.07
C VAL A 150 23.97 5.46 0.53
N GLY A 151 22.87 6.16 0.89
CA GLY A 151 22.66 7.57 0.53
C GLY A 151 23.76 8.49 1.01
N MET A 152 24.26 8.32 2.25
CA MET A 152 25.39 9.07 2.77
C MET A 152 26.67 8.85 1.95
N ALA A 153 26.95 7.61 1.56
CA ALA A 153 28.15 7.25 0.82
C ALA A 153 28.16 7.79 -0.63
N TRP A 154 27.02 7.76 -1.30
CA TRP A 154 26.87 8.17 -2.70
C TRP A 154 26.29 9.59 -2.88
N GLY A 155 25.79 10.20 -1.81
CA GLY A 155 25.19 11.54 -1.84
C GLY A 155 24.02 11.66 -2.81
N ALA A 156 23.85 12.85 -3.40
CA ALA A 156 22.76 13.14 -4.35
C ALA A 156 22.76 12.23 -5.59
N GLY A 157 23.91 11.64 -5.95
CA GLY A 157 24.02 10.69 -7.08
C GLY A 157 23.28 9.38 -6.86
N SER A 158 22.95 9.02 -5.61
CA SER A 158 22.14 7.83 -5.29
C SER A 158 20.68 7.97 -5.76
N GLY A 159 20.16 9.19 -5.82
CA GLY A 159 18.74 9.50 -6.06
C GLY A 159 17.81 9.14 -4.90
N LEU A 160 18.35 8.68 -3.76
CA LEU A 160 17.57 8.35 -2.57
C LEU A 160 17.00 9.62 -1.93
N ARG A 161 15.76 9.51 -1.40
CA ARG A 161 15.08 10.62 -0.69
C ARG A 161 15.72 10.89 0.67
N VAL A 162 16.25 9.86 1.30
CA VAL A 162 16.93 9.94 2.59
C VAL A 162 18.40 9.63 2.39
N THR A 163 19.26 10.59 2.71
CA THR A 163 20.73 10.50 2.60
C THR A 163 21.40 10.70 3.95
N ASP A 164 20.63 10.78 5.03
CA ASP A 164 21.11 10.86 6.40
C ASP A 164 20.43 9.79 7.26
N VAL A 165 21.23 9.04 8.01
CA VAL A 165 20.76 7.99 8.91
C VAL A 165 19.89 8.57 10.04
N PHE A 166 20.23 9.75 10.55
CA PHE A 166 19.42 10.39 11.58
C PHE A 166 18.03 10.75 11.07
N ASP A 167 17.93 11.19 9.81
CA ASP A 167 16.63 11.46 9.15
C ASP A 167 15.80 10.19 8.99
N ALA A 168 16.43 9.06 8.57
CA ALA A 168 15.75 7.77 8.49
C ALA A 168 15.23 7.28 9.85
N ILE A 169 16.07 7.39 10.90
CA ILE A 169 15.68 7.01 12.27
C ILE A 169 14.60 7.94 12.79
N ALA A 170 14.73 9.24 12.60
CA ALA A 170 13.73 10.22 13.00
C ALA A 170 12.38 9.97 12.29
N GLY A 171 12.41 9.68 10.98
CA GLY A 171 11.23 9.32 10.21
C GLY A 171 10.55 8.06 10.73
N ALA A 172 11.32 7.01 10.98
CA ALA A 172 10.79 5.76 11.54
C ALA A 172 10.20 5.96 12.95
N ALA A 173 10.93 6.66 13.82
CA ALA A 173 10.49 6.93 15.18
C ALA A 173 9.23 7.84 15.22
N LEU A 174 9.19 8.84 14.37
CA LEU A 174 8.06 9.75 14.24
C LEU A 174 6.82 9.02 13.70
N GLY A 175 6.99 8.21 12.66
CA GLY A 175 5.90 7.46 12.06
C GLY A 175 5.28 6.44 13.01
N GLY A 176 6.10 5.61 13.63
CA GLY A 176 5.66 4.68 14.66
C GLY A 176 5.15 5.40 15.92
N GLY A 177 5.83 6.46 16.34
CA GLY A 177 5.51 7.22 17.56
C GLY A 177 4.17 7.95 17.48
N ILE A 178 3.88 8.65 16.40
CA ILE A 178 2.62 9.40 16.24
C ILE A 178 1.42 8.44 16.30
N LEU A 179 1.41 7.39 15.49
CA LEU A 179 0.26 6.49 15.45
C LEU A 179 0.14 5.68 16.75
N PHE A 180 1.29 5.26 17.33
CA PHE A 180 1.27 4.61 18.64
C PHE A 180 0.73 5.51 19.76
N ALA A 181 1.16 6.77 19.78
CA ALA A 181 0.66 7.76 20.77
C ALA A 181 -0.84 8.00 20.56
N LEU A 182 -1.29 8.12 19.32
CA LEU A 182 -2.70 8.30 18.99
C LEU A 182 -3.54 7.11 19.45
N ASP A 183 -3.08 5.87 19.21
CA ASP A 183 -3.72 4.66 19.71
C ASP A 183 -3.81 4.67 21.26
N ARG A 184 -2.70 4.99 21.96
CA ARG A 184 -2.71 5.05 23.42
C ARG A 184 -3.66 6.11 23.97
N VAL A 185 -3.71 7.28 23.34
CA VAL A 185 -4.66 8.35 23.72
C VAL A 185 -6.10 7.89 23.49
N THR A 186 -6.39 7.24 22.36
CA THR A 186 -7.73 6.73 22.05
C THR A 186 -8.16 5.66 23.05
N VAL A 187 -7.28 4.70 23.38
CA VAL A 187 -7.55 3.69 24.41
C VAL A 187 -7.80 4.33 25.77
N PHE A 188 -7.02 5.35 26.13
CA PHE A 188 -7.18 6.04 27.43
C PHE A 188 -8.50 6.82 27.52
N VAL A 189 -8.86 7.54 26.45
CA VAL A 189 -10.04 8.44 26.44
C VAL A 189 -11.33 7.66 26.14
N LEU A 190 -11.32 6.81 25.09
CA LEU A 190 -12.51 6.12 24.59
C LEU A 190 -12.65 4.70 25.14
N LYS A 191 -11.63 4.17 25.83
CA LYS A 191 -11.55 2.79 26.36
C LYS A 191 -11.77 1.71 25.28
N LYS A 192 -11.53 2.05 24.02
CA LYS A 192 -11.61 1.14 22.86
C LYS A 192 -10.30 1.24 22.08
N PRO A 193 -9.79 0.14 21.48
CA PRO A 193 -8.63 0.21 20.59
C PRO A 193 -8.98 1.13 19.42
N GLY A 194 -8.11 2.10 19.14
CA GLY A 194 -8.36 3.12 18.13
C GLY A 194 -7.79 2.77 16.76
N MET A 195 -6.68 2.01 16.72
CA MET A 195 -5.95 1.74 15.48
C MET A 195 -5.21 0.40 15.55
N GLY A 196 -5.04 -0.25 14.39
CA GLY A 196 -4.26 -1.47 14.28
C GLY A 196 -2.75 -1.22 14.46
N PHE A 197 -2.06 -2.09 15.22
CA PHE A 197 -0.60 -2.03 15.35
C PHE A 197 0.11 -2.20 13.98
N GLY A 198 -0.59 -2.71 12.98
CA GLY A 198 -0.13 -2.81 11.59
C GLY A 198 0.24 -1.46 11.00
N ASP A 199 -0.67 -0.46 11.12
CA ASP A 199 -0.47 0.89 10.60
C ASP A 199 0.74 1.59 11.24
N VAL A 200 0.94 1.38 12.54
CA VAL A 200 2.10 1.90 13.29
C VAL A 200 3.41 1.43 12.67
N LYS A 201 3.52 0.11 12.38
CA LYS A 201 4.72 -0.48 11.76
C LYS A 201 4.89 -0.04 10.31
N LEU A 202 3.78 0.06 9.57
CA LEU A 202 3.79 0.51 8.18
C LEU A 202 4.30 1.94 8.07
N LEU A 203 3.77 2.86 8.87
CA LEU A 203 4.22 4.25 8.84
C LEU A 203 5.65 4.41 9.34
N ALA A 204 6.10 3.59 10.31
CA ALA A 204 7.50 3.54 10.72
C ALA A 204 8.42 3.08 9.56
N MET A 205 8.01 2.07 8.80
CA MET A 205 8.74 1.63 7.60
C MET A 205 8.78 2.75 6.54
N ILE A 206 7.64 3.35 6.23
CA ILE A 206 7.56 4.47 5.28
C ILE A 206 8.51 5.59 5.70
N GLY A 207 8.53 5.93 6.99
CA GLY A 207 9.40 6.96 7.55
C GLY A 207 10.89 6.63 7.43
N ALA A 208 11.28 5.36 7.57
CA ALA A 208 12.65 4.91 7.35
C ALA A 208 13.12 5.11 5.89
N PHE A 209 12.21 5.01 4.90
CA PHE A 209 12.51 5.20 3.48
C PHE A 209 12.40 6.64 3.00
N LEU A 210 11.51 7.44 3.59
CA LEU A 210 11.17 8.78 3.11
C LEU A 210 11.58 9.91 4.07
N GLY A 211 12.13 9.57 5.25
CA GLY A 211 12.53 10.52 6.28
C GLY A 211 11.35 11.13 7.04
N TRP A 212 11.64 12.04 7.99
CA TRP A 212 10.60 12.63 8.84
C TRP A 212 9.62 13.52 8.06
N GLN A 213 10.09 14.26 7.06
CA GLN A 213 9.22 15.05 6.18
C GLN A 213 8.29 14.16 5.36
N GLY A 214 8.83 13.03 4.85
CA GLY A 214 8.06 12.02 4.13
C GLY A 214 7.00 11.37 5.00
N THR A 215 7.31 11.13 6.26
CA THR A 215 6.36 10.60 7.25
C THR A 215 5.17 11.54 7.44
N LEU A 216 5.44 12.82 7.71
CA LEU A 216 4.38 13.81 7.89
C LEU A 216 3.58 14.03 6.61
N GLY A 217 4.26 14.17 5.47
CA GLY A 217 3.60 14.30 4.17
C GLY A 217 2.69 13.13 3.85
N THR A 218 3.18 11.91 4.07
CA THR A 218 2.39 10.67 3.92
C THR A 218 1.15 10.68 4.80
N LEU A 219 1.31 11.01 6.09
CA LEU A 219 0.21 11.04 7.05
C LEU A 219 -0.87 12.07 6.66
N VAL A 220 -0.45 13.26 6.26
CA VAL A 220 -1.38 14.32 5.81
C VAL A 220 -2.13 13.88 4.56
N ILE A 221 -1.43 13.38 3.53
CA ILE A 221 -2.05 12.93 2.29
C ILE A 221 -2.99 11.75 2.56
N ALA A 222 -2.56 10.76 3.35
CA ALA A 222 -3.39 9.60 3.71
C ALA A 222 -4.67 10.01 4.44
N SER A 223 -4.56 10.93 5.40
CA SER A 223 -5.71 11.44 6.15
C SER A 223 -6.68 12.23 5.27
N MET A 224 -6.18 13.05 4.35
CA MET A 224 -7.01 13.79 3.40
C MET A 224 -7.75 12.85 2.46
N VAL A 225 -7.04 11.91 1.83
CA VAL A 225 -7.66 10.96 0.90
C VAL A 225 -8.64 10.05 1.63
N GLY A 226 -8.27 9.52 2.80
CA GLY A 226 -9.15 8.70 3.63
C GLY A 226 -10.42 9.44 4.04
N SER A 227 -10.31 10.71 4.43
CA SER A 227 -11.48 11.56 4.76
C SER A 227 -12.39 11.79 3.55
N ILE A 228 -11.81 12.09 2.38
CA ILE A 228 -12.60 12.29 1.15
C ILE A 228 -13.34 11.00 0.78
N VAL A 229 -12.64 9.86 0.78
CA VAL A 229 -13.26 8.56 0.46
C VAL A 229 -14.31 8.18 1.50
N GLY A 230 -14.02 8.37 2.79
CA GLY A 230 -14.97 8.08 3.88
C GLY A 230 -16.25 8.91 3.75
N ILE A 231 -16.12 10.23 3.54
CA ILE A 231 -17.27 11.11 3.33
C ILE A 231 -18.05 10.70 2.07
N ALA A 232 -17.35 10.41 0.98
CA ALA A 232 -17.98 9.98 -0.27
C ALA A 232 -18.79 8.68 -0.09
N LEU A 233 -18.27 7.71 0.65
CA LEU A 233 -18.97 6.46 0.96
C LEU A 233 -20.20 6.70 1.84
N ILE A 234 -20.07 7.50 2.90
CA ILE A 234 -21.22 7.87 3.76
C ILE A 234 -22.32 8.52 2.94
N LEU A 235 -21.98 9.49 2.08
CA LEU A 235 -22.95 10.16 1.22
C LEU A 235 -23.59 9.20 0.20
N TYR A 236 -22.79 8.27 -0.36
CA TYR A 236 -23.25 7.26 -1.29
C TYR A 236 -24.27 6.30 -0.65
N PHE A 237 -23.96 5.75 0.53
CA PHE A 237 -24.86 4.84 1.26
C PHE A 237 -26.13 5.57 1.72
N ARG A 238 -26.00 6.80 2.18
CA ARG A 238 -27.16 7.63 2.53
C ARG A 238 -28.05 7.90 1.33
N TYR A 239 -27.48 8.16 0.15
CA TYR A 239 -28.23 8.34 -1.10
C TYR A 239 -28.96 7.07 -1.52
N LEU A 240 -28.36 5.89 -1.34
CA LEU A 240 -28.99 4.60 -1.65
C LEU A 240 -30.03 4.18 -0.62
N GLY A 241 -30.21 4.91 0.48
CA GLY A 241 -31.19 4.58 1.53
C GLY A 241 -30.88 3.29 2.30
N VAL A 242 -29.61 2.86 2.32
CA VAL A 242 -29.17 1.74 3.17
C VAL A 242 -29.32 2.18 4.62
N PRO A 243 -30.12 1.49 5.46
CA PRO A 243 -30.29 1.87 6.86
C PRO A 243 -28.95 1.88 7.58
N GLU A 244 -28.63 2.96 8.29
CA GLU A 244 -27.57 2.92 9.30
C GLU A 244 -27.91 1.80 10.26
N ALA A 245 -26.94 0.92 10.53
CA ALA A 245 -27.07 -0.05 11.61
C ALA A 245 -27.09 0.74 12.94
N THR A 246 -28.28 1.21 13.29
CA THR A 246 -28.54 1.79 14.61
C THR A 246 -28.36 0.67 15.62
N ASP A 247 -27.41 0.87 16.52
CA ASP A 247 -27.21 0.22 17.80
C ASP A 247 -28.04 -1.06 18.02
N ALA A 248 -27.39 -2.20 17.86
CA ALA A 248 -27.97 -3.45 18.38
C ALA A 248 -28.20 -3.25 19.87
N PRO A 249 -29.41 -3.57 20.40
CA PRO A 249 -29.69 -3.46 21.81
C PRO A 249 -28.72 -4.37 22.58
N THR A 250 -27.86 -3.74 23.38
CA THR A 250 -27.14 -4.42 24.44
C THR A 250 -28.19 -4.93 25.45
N ASP A 251 -28.02 -6.18 25.84
CA ASP A 251 -28.67 -6.85 26.95
C ASP A 251 -29.91 -7.72 26.64
N ASN A 252 -29.61 -8.99 26.38
CA ASN A 252 -30.40 -10.07 26.96
C ASN A 252 -29.44 -11.18 27.46
N PRO A 253 -29.26 -11.37 28.77
CA PRO A 253 -28.34 -12.38 29.34
C PRO A 253 -28.96 -13.78 29.45
N GLU A 254 -29.92 -14.16 28.63
CA GLU A 254 -30.65 -15.44 28.77
C GLU A 254 -30.54 -16.42 27.60
N GLN A 255 -29.47 -16.41 26.82
CA GLN A 255 -29.22 -17.46 25.78
C GLN A 255 -27.75 -17.92 25.76
N THR A 256 -27.28 -18.49 26.86
CA THR A 256 -25.95 -19.12 26.98
C THR A 256 -26.02 -20.62 27.25
N GLU A 257 -26.88 -21.39 26.62
CA GLU A 257 -26.87 -22.87 26.82
C GLU A 257 -26.95 -23.72 25.53
N ASP A 258 -27.07 -23.17 24.31
CA ASP A 258 -27.20 -24.00 23.09
C ASP A 258 -26.15 -23.73 22.00
N ALA A 259 -24.97 -23.16 22.31
CA ALA A 259 -23.97 -22.76 21.31
C ALA A 259 -22.82 -23.77 21.09
N GLU A 260 -22.94 -25.03 21.56
CA GLU A 260 -21.83 -26.00 21.47
C GLU A 260 -21.94 -27.03 20.33
N ASN A 261 -22.88 -26.88 19.38
CA ASN A 261 -23.10 -27.93 18.36
C ASN A 261 -23.36 -27.43 16.92
N GLN A 262 -22.78 -26.33 16.50
CA GLN A 262 -22.81 -25.89 15.06
C GLN A 262 -21.46 -25.46 14.52
N GLN A 263 -20.48 -26.37 14.53
CA GLN A 263 -19.32 -26.33 13.66
C GLN A 263 -19.60 -27.31 12.52
N ASP A 264 -19.93 -26.84 11.33
CA ASP A 264 -19.84 -27.47 10.01
C ASP A 264 -21.02 -27.08 9.08
N ALA A 265 -21.19 -25.76 8.84
CA ALA A 265 -21.95 -25.32 7.68
C ALA A 265 -21.11 -24.29 6.91
N PRO A 266 -20.95 -24.41 5.56
CA PRO A 266 -20.30 -23.39 4.77
C PRO A 266 -21.13 -22.09 4.83
N PRO A 267 -20.49 -20.91 4.86
CA PRO A 267 -21.21 -19.65 4.90
C PRO A 267 -22.11 -19.52 3.66
N SER A 268 -23.40 -19.38 3.90
CA SER A 268 -24.39 -19.06 2.89
C SER A 268 -24.11 -17.65 2.36
N ASP A 269 -24.29 -17.45 1.04
CA ASP A 269 -24.10 -16.20 0.29
C ASP A 269 -25.13 -15.10 0.66
N GLU A 270 -25.50 -14.95 1.92
CA GLU A 270 -26.47 -13.95 2.36
C GLU A 270 -25.96 -13.18 3.58
N GLU A 271 -26.06 -11.88 3.45
CA GLU A 271 -25.81 -10.81 4.40
C GLU A 271 -24.36 -10.32 4.47
N ILE A 272 -24.03 -9.43 3.54
CA ILE A 272 -23.06 -8.35 3.81
C ILE A 272 -23.74 -7.44 4.85
N THR A 273 -23.73 -7.85 6.09
CA THR A 273 -24.01 -6.96 7.22
C THR A 273 -22.80 -6.05 7.34
N LEU A 274 -22.98 -4.80 6.96
CA LEU A 274 -22.03 -3.71 7.19
C LEU A 274 -21.99 -3.41 8.69
N GLU A 275 -21.50 -4.34 9.49
CA GLU A 275 -21.14 -4.09 10.87
C GLU A 275 -19.93 -3.16 10.90
N GLY A 276 -20.19 -1.89 11.19
CA GLY A 276 -19.18 -0.87 11.44
C GLY A 276 -18.33 -0.55 10.20
N HIS A 277 -18.51 0.61 9.59
CA HIS A 277 -17.74 1.10 8.43
C HIS A 277 -16.27 1.37 8.80
N TYR A 278 -15.51 0.34 9.17
CA TYR A 278 -14.08 0.44 9.33
C TYR A 278 -13.44 0.34 7.96
N LEU A 279 -12.86 1.43 7.48
CA LEU A 279 -12.01 1.42 6.29
C LEU A 279 -10.58 1.09 6.72
N PRO A 280 -9.91 0.12 6.09
CA PRO A 280 -8.51 -0.15 6.38
C PRO A 280 -7.67 1.09 6.07
N PHE A 281 -6.81 1.50 6.99
CA PHE A 281 -6.02 2.74 6.84
C PHE A 281 -4.73 2.51 6.04
N GLY A 282 -4.22 1.28 5.99
CA GLY A 282 -3.02 0.91 5.26
C GLY A 282 -2.99 1.32 3.79
N PRO A 283 -4.06 1.11 2.99
CA PRO A 283 -4.13 1.56 1.60
C PRO A 283 -3.94 3.06 1.42
N TYR A 284 -4.47 3.88 2.34
CA TYR A 284 -4.31 5.33 2.30
C TYR A 284 -2.89 5.75 2.66
N LEU A 285 -2.26 5.08 3.64
CA LEU A 285 -0.85 5.28 3.96
C LEU A 285 0.05 4.89 2.78
N ALA A 286 -0.21 3.77 2.13
CA ALA A 286 0.53 3.34 0.95
C ALA A 286 0.39 4.34 -0.21
N LEU A 287 -0.82 4.81 -0.48
CA LEU A 287 -1.09 5.83 -1.50
C LEU A 287 -0.39 7.15 -1.16
N GLY A 288 -0.49 7.60 0.09
CA GLY A 288 0.18 8.80 0.57
C GLY A 288 1.69 8.74 0.41
N ALA A 289 2.30 7.59 0.73
CA ALA A 289 3.73 7.36 0.57
C ALA A 289 4.15 7.38 -0.92
N ILE A 290 3.36 6.77 -1.81
CA ILE A 290 3.61 6.80 -3.25
C ILE A 290 3.52 8.24 -3.78
N ILE A 291 2.46 8.97 -3.44
CA ILE A 291 2.30 10.37 -3.85
C ILE A 291 3.49 11.21 -3.36
N TYR A 292 3.85 11.08 -2.08
CA TYR A 292 4.99 11.80 -1.52
C TYR A 292 6.31 11.43 -2.20
N LEU A 293 6.52 10.16 -2.49
CA LEU A 293 7.72 9.68 -3.21
C LEU A 293 7.92 10.42 -4.54
N PHE A 294 6.84 10.65 -5.28
CA PHE A 294 6.92 11.26 -6.62
C PHE A 294 6.96 12.78 -6.60
N ILE A 295 6.16 13.42 -5.76
CA ILE A 295 5.96 14.89 -5.80
C ILE A 295 6.16 15.60 -4.45
N GLY A 296 6.42 14.86 -3.37
CA GLY A 296 6.51 15.44 -2.02
C GLY A 296 7.57 16.54 -1.86
N PRO A 297 8.83 16.33 -2.28
CA PRO A 297 9.88 17.37 -2.17
C PRO A 297 9.53 18.64 -2.94
N GLU A 298 8.98 18.49 -4.14
CA GLU A 298 8.57 19.64 -4.96
C GLU A 298 7.45 20.46 -4.32
N ILE A 299 6.52 19.80 -3.64
CA ILE A 299 5.46 20.48 -2.87
C ILE A 299 6.08 21.26 -1.71
N ILE A 300 7.01 20.65 -0.98
CA ILE A 300 7.68 21.28 0.16
C ILE A 300 8.50 22.50 -0.30
N GLU A 301 9.30 22.36 -1.34
CA GLU A 301 10.09 23.46 -1.93
C GLU A 301 9.20 24.61 -2.40
N SER A 302 8.08 24.29 -3.07
CA SER A 302 7.11 25.28 -3.51
C SER A 302 6.47 26.02 -2.34
N TYR A 303 6.12 25.30 -1.27
CA TYR A 303 5.55 25.89 -0.07
C TYR A 303 6.52 26.88 0.59
N PHE A 304 7.77 26.50 0.81
CA PHE A 304 8.78 27.40 1.38
C PHE A 304 9.10 28.58 0.47
N SER A 305 9.14 28.39 -0.84
CA SER A 305 9.36 29.48 -1.79
C SER A 305 8.24 30.56 -1.74
N ILE A 306 7.02 30.16 -1.42
CA ILE A 306 5.89 31.09 -1.24
C ILE A 306 6.03 31.87 0.07
N ILE A 307 6.51 31.22 1.15
CA ILE A 307 6.70 31.88 2.46
C ILE A 307 7.90 32.82 2.45
N ASP A 308 8.98 32.43 1.77
CA ASP A 308 10.21 33.24 1.66
C ASP A 308 10.12 34.35 0.60
N MET A 309 8.97 34.51 -0.10
CA MET A 309 8.77 35.66 -0.97
C MET A 309 8.76 36.94 -0.11
N PRO A 310 9.69 37.88 -0.34
CA PRO A 310 9.68 39.14 0.38
C PRO A 310 8.35 39.86 0.14
N SER A 311 7.80 40.43 1.19
CA SER A 311 6.51 41.15 1.23
C SER A 311 6.41 42.37 0.28
N GLU A 312 7.36 42.55 -0.60
CA GLU A 312 7.41 43.67 -1.59
C GLU A 312 6.46 43.49 -2.78
N HIS A 313 5.86 42.31 -2.99
CA HIS A 313 4.90 42.11 -4.08
C HIS A 313 3.42 42.18 -3.69
N ILE A 314 3.12 42.56 -2.43
CA ILE A 314 1.74 42.85 -2.00
C ILE A 314 1.52 44.36 -1.93
N ILE A 315 1.99 45.08 -2.92
CA ILE A 315 1.62 46.51 -3.07
C ILE A 315 0.97 46.70 -4.43
N LEU A 316 -0.34 46.98 -4.32
CA LEU A 316 -1.19 47.76 -5.24
C LEU A 316 -1.69 47.09 -6.51
N VAL A 317 -2.89 46.55 -6.37
CA VAL A 317 -3.93 46.96 -7.30
C VAL A 317 -4.97 47.74 -6.46
N GLU A 318 -4.80 49.04 -6.38
CA GLU A 318 -5.88 49.99 -6.22
C GLU A 318 -6.46 50.36 -7.60
#